data_68b68d84f75f2a6998e43efd1b9d5278
#
_entry.id   68b68d84f75f2a6998e43efd1b9d5278
#
_cell.length_a   1.000
_cell.length_b   1.000
_cell.length_c   1.000
_cell.angle_alpha   90.00
_cell.angle_beta   90.00
_cell.angle_gamma   90.00
#
_symmetry.space_group_name_H-M   'P 1'
#
loop_
_entity.id
_entity.type
_entity.pdbx_description
1 polymer ?
#
loop_
_entity_poly.entity_id
_entity_poly.type
_entity_poly.pdbx_seq_one_letter_code
_entity_poly.pdbx_strand_id
1 'polypeptide(L)'
;MPVGTPPKGGPLGRSRSRLSASGLTTYLRCTRQWYLNRKVGISSPKTIGQVLGIVIEDALCNIMMNRPGPMESIEELREWAEELADEQAQSAWDIGLETWENSLWKRTDSDWSTVEVQDFKNKLSNGLELFFEEIQRCYDENGGPYLEQFRTGVEPYNIPTPKIGAKPHFPVPEKVRSLDARDWSKEHPFEWMEPDSPIQWNEAWEIARPWFKDPRVHQPQRMFHPEGWAAGELDLVLRWDGNIRLVDIKSGHSGGKFSESLQHQLRFYAWLWERTHDQSPVKNMEGWYLSSKERILYEAPSNEELTSMDEEFFSINNIMRTMGEGASILPAVAESETPDTTNACDGTSPGCGWCSLTQSNMETAGPMDDKLRKKMIEGNSISSPCVPLGEIPSRVNVSGNLIAQWGPLPNHFNEPVLGAMLQAGEATIAIEEAEPGAFLHLHDSQQTNVIIENALPGVWRDQPRLYVDQHSNIRVRQEDEPKGTRIGLLRTRANVEGVVVAIRQQNGVRLDGKPWSMLSFHLWDGEHIVEVVAFGSAISERLRSMRPGDRIRLIGAELGWRAGLIQLRIDVRKTRIEHQTPAFTTKSI
;
A
#
# COMPACT_ATOMS: atom_id res chain seq x y z
N MET A 1 -0.23 -12.32 27.34
CA MET A 1 -0.11 -10.84 27.34
C MET A 1 -1.42 -10.28 26.83
N PRO A 2 -1.92 -9.16 27.34
CA PRO A 2 -3.07 -8.55 26.70
C PRO A 2 -2.67 -8.26 25.26
N VAL A 3 -3.41 -8.81 24.35
CA VAL A 3 -3.25 -8.63 22.92
C VAL A 3 -3.33 -7.13 22.67
N GLY A 4 -2.23 -6.55 22.23
CA GLY A 4 -2.07 -5.10 22.14
C GLY A 4 -3.16 -4.50 21.25
N THR A 5 -3.81 -3.48 21.74
CA THR A 5 -4.63 -2.64 20.87
C THR A 5 -3.69 -2.08 19.81
N PRO A 6 -4.03 -2.13 18.51
CA PRO A 6 -3.20 -1.47 17.52
C PRO A 6 -3.01 -0.03 17.98
N PRO A 7 -1.81 0.54 17.80
CA PRO A 7 -1.56 1.90 18.23
C PRO A 7 -2.67 2.77 17.64
N LYS A 8 -3.43 3.43 18.52
CA LYS A 8 -4.54 4.28 18.13
C LYS A 8 -4.02 5.27 17.11
N GLY A 9 -4.57 5.20 15.91
CA GLY A 9 -4.34 6.24 14.95
C GLY A 9 -2.97 6.26 14.31
N GLY A 10 -2.32 5.11 14.12
CA GLY A 10 -1.17 5.08 13.23
C GLY A 10 -1.57 5.80 11.93
N PRO A 11 -0.93 6.91 11.56
CA PRO A 11 -1.41 7.69 10.44
C PRO A 11 -1.44 6.84 9.20
N LEU A 12 -2.43 7.05 8.35
CA LEU A 12 -2.54 6.39 7.04
C LEU A 12 -1.25 6.45 6.25
N GLY A 13 -0.52 7.55 6.35
CA GLY A 13 0.81 7.69 5.79
C GLY A 13 1.82 6.67 6.31
N ARG A 14 1.60 6.14 7.51
CA ARG A 14 2.47 5.12 8.14
C ARG A 14 2.00 3.68 7.90
N SER A 15 0.85 3.47 7.27
CA SER A 15 0.46 2.13 6.81
C SER A 15 1.53 1.48 5.93
N ARG A 16 2.39 2.30 5.31
CA ARG A 16 3.57 1.86 4.55
C ARG A 16 4.72 1.31 5.41
N SER A 17 4.71 1.55 6.69
CA SER A 17 5.69 0.97 7.64
C SER A 17 5.28 -0.40 8.16
N ARG A 18 4.07 -0.88 7.82
CA ARG A 18 3.61 -2.21 8.20
C ARG A 18 4.06 -3.25 7.21
N LEU A 19 4.43 -4.40 7.74
CA LEU A 19 4.69 -5.56 6.91
C LEU A 19 3.40 -5.99 6.20
N SER A 20 3.49 -6.28 4.92
CA SER A 20 2.38 -6.82 4.12
C SER A 20 2.87 -7.95 3.25
N ALA A 21 1.98 -8.85 2.82
CA ALA A 21 2.32 -9.96 1.94
C ALA A 21 3.13 -9.51 0.72
N SER A 22 2.63 -8.52 -0.03
CA SER A 22 3.33 -8.00 -1.20
C SER A 22 4.62 -7.25 -0.86
N GLY A 23 4.70 -6.63 0.32
CA GLY A 23 5.92 -5.98 0.82
C GLY A 23 6.99 -7.02 1.15
N LEU A 24 6.63 -8.06 1.88
CA LEU A 24 7.50 -9.17 2.23
C LEU A 24 8.01 -9.89 0.98
N THR A 25 7.12 -10.29 0.09
CA THR A 25 7.48 -10.97 -1.17
C THR A 25 8.43 -10.14 -2.03
N THR A 26 8.19 -8.82 -2.11
CA THR A 26 9.10 -7.92 -2.84
C THR A 26 10.46 -7.83 -2.15
N TYR A 27 10.48 -7.75 -0.82
CA TYR A 27 11.72 -7.68 -0.02
C TYR A 27 12.57 -8.94 -0.19
N LEU A 28 11.96 -10.11 -0.05
CA LEU A 28 12.64 -11.40 -0.20
C LEU A 28 13.18 -11.60 -1.63
N ARG A 29 12.42 -11.16 -2.64
CA ARG A 29 12.86 -11.24 -4.03
C ARG A 29 13.96 -10.24 -4.37
N CYS A 30 13.83 -8.98 -3.93
CA CYS A 30 14.79 -7.94 -4.19
C CYS A 30 14.63 -6.80 -3.17
N THR A 31 15.53 -6.74 -2.21
CA THR A 31 15.54 -5.72 -1.15
C THR A 31 15.64 -4.30 -1.73
N ARG A 32 16.42 -4.12 -2.81
CA ARG A 32 16.55 -2.83 -3.50
C ARG A 32 15.24 -2.39 -4.14
N GLN A 33 14.54 -3.28 -4.85
CA GLN A 33 13.21 -2.99 -5.40
C GLN A 33 12.24 -2.61 -4.30
N TRP A 34 12.24 -3.35 -3.19
CA TRP A 34 11.41 -3.03 -2.04
C TRP A 34 11.72 -1.62 -1.51
N TYR A 35 13.00 -1.29 -1.33
CA TYR A 35 13.42 0.02 -0.83
C TYR A 35 12.94 1.15 -1.74
N LEU A 36 13.20 1.06 -3.03
CA LEU A 36 12.78 2.07 -4.00
C LEU A 36 11.26 2.23 -4.05
N ASN A 37 10.54 1.11 -4.03
CA ASN A 37 9.08 1.12 -4.11
C ASN A 37 8.41 1.60 -2.81
N ARG A 38 8.85 1.09 -1.67
CA ARG A 38 8.17 1.29 -0.38
C ARG A 38 8.74 2.46 0.44
N LYS A 39 10.05 2.61 0.50
CA LYS A 39 10.70 3.71 1.24
C LYS A 39 10.77 4.98 0.40
N VAL A 40 11.41 4.94 -0.73
CA VAL A 40 11.52 6.10 -1.64
C VAL A 40 10.17 6.42 -2.28
N GLY A 41 9.34 5.39 -2.54
CA GLY A 41 7.97 5.54 -3.04
C GLY A 41 7.86 5.63 -4.55
N ILE A 42 8.91 5.25 -5.28
CA ILE A 42 8.90 5.21 -6.74
C ILE A 42 7.86 4.17 -7.19
N SER A 43 6.92 4.59 -8.01
CA SER A 43 5.95 3.66 -8.65
C SER A 43 6.55 3.07 -9.92
N SER A 44 6.07 1.90 -10.31
CA SER A 44 6.27 1.37 -11.65
C SER A 44 5.24 1.91 -12.63
N PRO A 45 5.53 1.90 -13.93
CA PRO A 45 4.49 2.16 -14.92
C PRO A 45 3.36 1.14 -14.79
N LYS A 46 2.14 1.60 -14.99
CA LYS A 46 0.95 0.76 -14.92
C LYS A 46 0.97 -0.27 -16.05
N THR A 47 0.63 -1.51 -15.76
CA THR A 47 0.47 -2.57 -16.75
C THR A 47 -1.00 -2.96 -16.89
N ILE A 48 -1.39 -3.47 -18.06
CA ILE A 48 -2.75 -3.99 -18.28
C ILE A 48 -3.06 -5.10 -17.27
N GLY A 49 -2.15 -6.05 -17.07
CA GLY A 49 -2.34 -7.14 -16.12
C GLY A 49 -2.65 -6.69 -14.68
N GLN A 50 -2.05 -5.57 -14.23
CA GLN A 50 -2.38 -4.98 -12.91
C GLN A 50 -3.79 -4.39 -12.87
N VAL A 51 -4.27 -3.81 -13.97
CA VAL A 51 -5.63 -3.27 -14.04
C VAL A 51 -6.63 -4.43 -14.08
N LEU A 52 -6.39 -5.40 -14.98
CA LEU A 52 -7.24 -6.58 -15.11
C LEU A 52 -7.37 -7.35 -13.80
N GLY A 53 -6.26 -7.55 -13.07
CA GLY A 53 -6.29 -8.26 -11.79
C GLY A 53 -7.30 -7.65 -10.82
N ILE A 54 -7.26 -6.33 -10.66
CA ILE A 54 -8.14 -5.61 -9.72
C ILE A 54 -9.60 -5.66 -10.18
N VAL A 55 -9.87 -5.27 -11.42
CA VAL A 55 -11.26 -5.10 -11.86
C VAL A 55 -12.00 -6.43 -12.04
N ILE A 56 -11.29 -7.50 -12.40
CA ILE A 56 -11.88 -8.85 -12.51
C ILE A 56 -12.16 -9.45 -11.13
N GLU A 57 -11.24 -9.28 -10.18
CA GLU A 57 -11.46 -9.67 -8.79
C GLU A 57 -12.68 -8.96 -8.20
N ASP A 58 -12.74 -7.62 -8.33
CA ASP A 58 -13.86 -6.82 -7.87
C ASP A 58 -15.18 -7.24 -8.52
N ALA A 59 -15.19 -7.53 -9.83
CA ALA A 59 -16.37 -7.99 -10.56
C ALA A 59 -16.84 -9.37 -10.08
N LEU A 60 -15.92 -10.32 -9.88
CA LEU A 60 -16.25 -11.65 -9.38
C LEU A 60 -16.84 -11.56 -7.95
N CYS A 61 -16.23 -10.75 -7.09
CA CYS A 61 -16.77 -10.49 -5.75
C CYS A 61 -18.17 -9.84 -5.82
N ASN A 62 -18.39 -8.89 -6.75
CA ASN A 62 -19.71 -8.30 -6.96
C ASN A 62 -20.77 -9.34 -7.33
N ILE A 63 -20.45 -10.28 -8.22
CA ILE A 63 -21.37 -11.36 -8.58
C ILE A 63 -21.70 -12.21 -7.35
N MET A 64 -20.68 -12.65 -6.60
CA MET A 64 -20.86 -13.47 -5.39
C MET A 64 -21.66 -12.78 -4.28
N MET A 65 -21.71 -11.44 -4.27
CA MET A 65 -22.54 -10.68 -3.30
C MET A 65 -24.02 -10.69 -3.63
N ASN A 66 -24.41 -11.03 -4.85
CA ASN A 66 -25.81 -11.11 -5.21
C ASN A 66 -26.46 -12.35 -4.59
N ARG A 67 -27.74 -12.24 -4.32
CA ARG A 67 -28.56 -13.32 -3.74
C ARG A 67 -29.49 -13.88 -4.78
N PRO A 68 -29.38 -15.16 -5.13
CA PRO A 68 -30.34 -15.78 -6.01
C PRO A 68 -31.69 -15.93 -5.32
N GLY A 69 -32.76 -15.88 -6.09
CA GLY A 69 -34.07 -16.33 -5.66
C GLY A 69 -34.11 -17.86 -5.47
N PRO A 70 -35.29 -18.42 -5.12
CA PRO A 70 -35.46 -19.87 -5.10
C PRO A 70 -35.12 -20.47 -6.48
N MET A 71 -34.28 -21.51 -6.48
CA MET A 71 -33.82 -22.21 -7.68
C MET A 71 -34.08 -23.72 -7.53
N GLU A 72 -34.65 -24.33 -8.55
CA GLU A 72 -34.98 -25.75 -8.54
C GLU A 72 -33.81 -26.63 -8.97
N SER A 73 -32.88 -26.07 -9.73
CA SER A 73 -31.70 -26.78 -10.25
C SER A 73 -30.44 -25.95 -10.21
N ILE A 74 -29.29 -26.64 -10.31
CA ILE A 74 -28.00 -25.95 -10.45
C ILE A 74 -27.87 -25.24 -11.80
N GLU A 75 -28.56 -25.76 -12.82
CA GLU A 75 -28.59 -25.17 -14.16
C GLU A 75 -29.22 -23.79 -14.12
N GLU A 76 -30.38 -23.63 -13.46
CA GLU A 76 -31.02 -22.32 -13.25
C GLU A 76 -30.09 -21.35 -12.50
N LEU A 77 -29.40 -21.84 -11.47
CA LEU A 77 -28.46 -21.03 -10.71
C LEU A 77 -27.26 -20.61 -11.58
N ARG A 78 -26.78 -21.50 -12.45
CA ARG A 78 -25.71 -21.20 -13.40
C ARG A 78 -26.13 -20.16 -14.43
N GLU A 79 -27.31 -20.32 -15.04
CA GLU A 79 -27.85 -19.35 -15.99
C GLU A 79 -27.98 -17.96 -15.36
N TRP A 80 -28.56 -17.88 -14.17
CA TRP A 80 -28.64 -16.62 -13.43
C TRP A 80 -27.27 -15.99 -13.13
N ALA A 81 -26.29 -16.78 -12.71
CA ALA A 81 -24.96 -16.26 -12.42
C ALA A 81 -24.19 -15.84 -13.68
N GLU A 82 -24.39 -16.52 -14.81
CA GLU A 82 -23.81 -16.14 -16.10
C GLU A 82 -24.41 -14.83 -16.65
N GLU A 83 -25.72 -14.59 -16.46
CA GLU A 83 -26.32 -13.29 -16.77
C GLU A 83 -25.65 -12.15 -16.00
N LEU A 84 -25.42 -12.35 -14.70
CA LEU A 84 -24.67 -11.38 -13.88
C LEU A 84 -23.21 -11.23 -14.35
N ALA A 85 -22.57 -12.31 -14.77
CA ALA A 85 -21.22 -12.27 -15.30
C ALA A 85 -21.14 -11.44 -16.58
N ASP A 86 -22.14 -11.55 -17.46
CA ASP A 86 -22.22 -10.75 -18.68
C ASP A 86 -22.34 -9.25 -18.38
N GLU A 87 -23.22 -8.89 -17.44
CA GLU A 87 -23.37 -7.50 -17.00
C GLU A 87 -22.09 -6.97 -16.35
N GLN A 88 -21.49 -7.76 -15.45
CA GLN A 88 -20.28 -7.37 -14.74
C GLN A 88 -19.05 -7.32 -15.66
N ALA A 89 -18.98 -8.15 -16.71
CA ALA A 89 -17.88 -8.14 -17.67
C ALA A 89 -17.78 -6.80 -18.41
N GLN A 90 -18.91 -6.26 -18.88
CA GLN A 90 -18.94 -4.96 -19.53
C GLN A 90 -18.56 -3.85 -18.54
N SER A 91 -19.16 -3.85 -17.36
CA SER A 91 -18.86 -2.86 -16.32
C SER A 91 -17.39 -2.87 -15.91
N ALA A 92 -16.81 -4.05 -15.71
CA ALA A 92 -15.40 -4.20 -15.34
C ALA A 92 -14.45 -3.75 -16.46
N TRP A 93 -14.82 -4.01 -17.72
CA TRP A 93 -14.06 -3.52 -18.88
C TRP A 93 -14.06 -1.98 -18.94
N ASP A 94 -15.23 -1.35 -18.75
CA ASP A 94 -15.37 0.11 -18.76
C ASP A 94 -14.56 0.75 -17.61
N ILE A 95 -14.65 0.21 -16.39
CA ILE A 95 -13.85 0.66 -15.24
C ILE A 95 -12.35 0.45 -15.49
N GLY A 96 -12.00 -0.66 -16.10
CA GLY A 96 -10.62 -0.96 -16.47
C GLY A 96 -10.07 0.03 -17.49
N LEU A 97 -10.84 0.34 -18.55
CA LEU A 97 -10.49 1.34 -19.55
C LEU A 97 -10.30 2.72 -18.89
N GLU A 98 -11.26 3.16 -18.09
CA GLU A 98 -11.15 4.44 -17.37
C GLU A 98 -9.91 4.47 -16.46
N THR A 99 -9.65 3.41 -15.72
CA THR A 99 -8.47 3.28 -14.86
C THR A 99 -7.18 3.34 -15.67
N TRP A 100 -7.16 2.70 -16.83
CA TRP A 100 -6.04 2.73 -17.76
C TRP A 100 -5.83 4.11 -18.35
N GLU A 101 -6.87 4.74 -18.87
CA GLU A 101 -6.80 6.07 -19.48
C GLU A 101 -6.35 7.15 -18.51
N ASN A 102 -6.84 7.10 -17.28
CA ASN A 102 -6.48 8.03 -16.21
C ASN A 102 -5.09 7.78 -15.61
N SER A 103 -4.39 6.72 -16.00
CA SER A 103 -3.05 6.43 -15.51
C SER A 103 -2.03 7.35 -16.17
N LEU A 104 -1.32 8.13 -15.36
CA LEU A 104 -0.35 9.11 -15.84
C LEU A 104 0.92 8.49 -16.40
N TRP A 105 1.25 7.28 -15.97
CA TRP A 105 2.43 6.55 -16.41
C TRP A 105 2.07 5.11 -16.74
N LYS A 106 2.13 4.79 -17.99
CA LYS A 106 1.77 3.48 -18.56
C LYS A 106 3.01 2.81 -19.15
N ARG A 107 2.99 1.49 -19.16
CA ARG A 107 4.01 0.73 -19.88
C ARG A 107 3.81 0.90 -21.38
N THR A 108 4.89 1.14 -22.12
CA THR A 108 4.83 1.49 -23.56
C THR A 108 4.54 0.31 -24.47
N ASP A 109 4.78 -0.92 -23.99
CA ASP A 109 4.53 -2.16 -24.73
C ASP A 109 3.10 -2.73 -24.49
N SER A 110 2.24 -1.97 -23.87
CA SER A 110 0.88 -2.36 -23.51
C SER A 110 -0.13 -1.34 -24.04
N ASP A 111 -1.16 -1.82 -24.72
CA ASP A 111 -2.26 -1.00 -25.23
C ASP A 111 -3.60 -1.65 -24.86
N TRP A 112 -4.51 -0.87 -24.28
CA TRP A 112 -5.85 -1.35 -23.94
C TRP A 112 -6.67 -1.81 -25.14
N SER A 113 -6.36 -1.34 -26.34
CA SER A 113 -7.02 -1.77 -27.58
C SER A 113 -6.93 -3.28 -27.85
N THR A 114 -6.03 -3.97 -27.16
CA THR A 114 -5.88 -5.43 -27.24
C THR A 114 -6.74 -6.19 -26.22
N VAL A 115 -7.49 -5.49 -25.37
CA VAL A 115 -8.31 -6.07 -24.31
C VAL A 115 -9.77 -6.11 -24.73
N GLU A 116 -10.32 -7.29 -24.85
CA GLU A 116 -11.69 -7.50 -25.25
C GLU A 116 -12.61 -7.76 -24.04
N VAL A 117 -13.88 -7.35 -24.13
CA VAL A 117 -14.89 -7.65 -23.10
C VAL A 117 -15.05 -9.17 -22.92
N GLN A 118 -14.88 -9.93 -24.00
CA GLN A 118 -14.96 -11.39 -23.96
C GLN A 118 -13.89 -12.02 -23.05
N ASP A 119 -12.72 -11.40 -22.91
CA ASP A 119 -11.69 -11.87 -21.97
C ASP A 119 -12.15 -11.75 -20.52
N PHE A 120 -12.89 -10.69 -20.19
CA PHE A 120 -13.49 -10.52 -18.87
C PHE A 120 -14.56 -11.57 -18.62
N LYS A 121 -15.48 -11.74 -19.58
CA LYS A 121 -16.53 -12.74 -19.49
C LYS A 121 -15.94 -14.13 -19.24
N ASN A 122 -14.97 -14.54 -20.06
CA ASN A 122 -14.33 -15.86 -19.91
C ASN A 122 -13.69 -16.06 -18.52
N LYS A 123 -13.03 -15.02 -17.98
CA LYS A 123 -12.42 -15.11 -16.66
C LYS A 123 -13.45 -15.13 -15.53
N LEU A 124 -14.52 -14.35 -15.65
CA LEU A 124 -15.61 -14.36 -14.67
C LEU A 124 -16.33 -15.71 -14.67
N SER A 125 -16.67 -16.25 -15.85
CA SER A 125 -17.27 -17.58 -15.96
C SER A 125 -16.34 -18.66 -15.37
N ASN A 126 -15.04 -18.61 -15.64
CA ASN A 126 -14.10 -19.55 -15.04
C ASN A 126 -14.02 -19.42 -13.50
N GLY A 127 -14.08 -18.20 -12.97
CA GLY A 127 -14.14 -17.96 -11.52
C GLY A 127 -15.44 -18.49 -10.90
N LEU A 128 -16.56 -18.30 -11.59
CA LEU A 128 -17.85 -18.87 -11.17
C LEU A 128 -17.83 -20.39 -11.19
N GLU A 129 -17.23 -21.01 -12.19
CA GLU A 129 -17.10 -22.47 -12.25
C GLU A 129 -16.34 -23.02 -11.03
N LEU A 130 -15.24 -22.36 -10.62
CA LEU A 130 -14.51 -22.73 -9.40
C LEU A 130 -15.38 -22.54 -8.15
N PHE A 131 -16.25 -21.56 -8.14
CA PHE A 131 -17.19 -21.34 -7.05
C PHE A 131 -18.36 -22.35 -7.11
N PHE A 132 -18.85 -22.71 -8.29
CA PHE A 132 -19.87 -23.75 -8.44
C PHE A 132 -19.41 -25.13 -7.94
N GLU A 133 -18.11 -25.43 -8.03
CA GLU A 133 -17.58 -26.64 -7.38
C GLU A 133 -17.80 -26.62 -5.86
N GLU A 134 -17.65 -25.47 -5.22
CA GLU A 134 -17.91 -25.30 -3.79
C GLU A 134 -19.40 -25.37 -3.46
N ILE A 135 -20.24 -24.76 -4.31
CA ILE A 135 -21.70 -24.80 -4.14
C ILE A 135 -22.21 -26.24 -4.28
N GLN A 136 -21.73 -26.98 -5.28
CA GLN A 136 -22.10 -28.38 -5.49
C GLN A 136 -21.73 -29.23 -4.27
N ARG A 137 -20.50 -29.10 -3.77
CA ARG A 137 -20.05 -29.80 -2.57
C ARG A 137 -20.90 -29.42 -1.35
N CYS A 138 -21.20 -28.13 -1.18
CA CYS A 138 -22.05 -27.65 -0.09
C CYS A 138 -23.47 -28.26 -0.18
N TYR A 139 -24.00 -28.34 -1.39
CA TYR A 139 -25.31 -28.97 -1.62
C TYR A 139 -25.28 -30.47 -1.29
N ASP A 140 -24.27 -31.19 -1.79
CA ASP A 140 -24.11 -32.64 -1.55
C ASP A 140 -23.89 -32.97 -0.07
N GLU A 141 -23.24 -32.07 0.67
CA GLU A 141 -23.02 -32.18 2.11
C GLU A 141 -24.16 -31.54 2.95
N ASN A 142 -25.31 -31.23 2.32
CA ASN A 142 -26.49 -30.65 2.95
C ASN A 142 -26.16 -29.39 3.78
N GLY A 143 -25.34 -28.48 3.26
CA GLY A 143 -24.95 -27.23 3.91
C GLY A 143 -23.91 -27.39 5.02
N GLY A 144 -23.29 -28.56 5.16
CA GLY A 144 -22.33 -28.86 6.20
C GLY A 144 -22.85 -28.55 7.60
N PRO A 145 -22.03 -28.00 8.49
CA PRO A 145 -22.46 -27.70 9.87
C PRO A 145 -23.31 -26.42 9.99
N TYR A 146 -23.65 -25.74 8.88
CA TYR A 146 -24.24 -24.40 8.96
C TYR A 146 -25.66 -24.26 8.45
N LEU A 147 -26.30 -25.29 7.89
CA LEU A 147 -27.65 -25.21 7.33
C LEU A 147 -28.69 -24.80 8.38
N GLU A 148 -28.70 -25.46 9.55
CA GLU A 148 -29.64 -25.15 10.63
C GLU A 148 -29.46 -23.68 11.11
N GLN A 149 -28.22 -23.29 11.29
CA GLN A 149 -27.90 -21.95 11.75
C GLN A 149 -28.26 -20.90 10.69
N PHE A 150 -28.06 -21.23 9.42
CA PHE A 150 -28.48 -20.40 8.30
C PHE A 150 -29.98 -20.17 8.29
N ARG A 151 -30.78 -21.24 8.44
CA ARG A 151 -32.25 -21.21 8.46
C ARG A 151 -32.82 -20.52 9.68
N THR A 152 -32.16 -20.62 10.82
CA THR A 152 -32.61 -19.96 12.06
C THR A 152 -32.18 -18.50 12.16
N GLY A 153 -31.48 -17.98 11.18
CA GLY A 153 -31.00 -16.60 11.20
C GLY A 153 -29.94 -16.29 12.26
N VAL A 154 -29.45 -17.33 12.94
CA VAL A 154 -28.33 -17.16 13.89
C VAL A 154 -27.06 -16.97 13.06
N GLU A 155 -26.28 -15.99 13.42
CA GLU A 155 -24.98 -15.64 12.76
C GLU A 155 -23.79 -16.57 13.11
N PRO A 156 -23.78 -17.87 12.93
CA PRO A 156 -22.56 -18.66 13.09
C PRO A 156 -21.75 -18.74 11.83
N TYR A 157 -22.35 -18.28 10.80
CA TYR A 157 -21.90 -18.23 9.45
C TYR A 157 -20.96 -17.07 9.19
N ASN A 158 -20.90 -16.10 10.09
CA ASN A 158 -19.93 -15.05 10.01
C ASN A 158 -18.52 -15.57 10.30
N ILE A 159 -17.59 -15.15 9.50
CA ILE A 159 -16.20 -15.25 9.84
C ILE A 159 -16.01 -14.54 11.18
N PRO A 160 -15.41 -15.19 12.18
CA PRO A 160 -15.20 -14.58 13.47
C PRO A 160 -14.57 -13.20 13.30
N THR A 161 -15.18 -12.19 13.91
CA THR A 161 -14.59 -10.86 13.91
C THR A 161 -13.17 -10.98 14.43
N PRO A 162 -12.16 -10.54 13.71
CA PRO A 162 -10.79 -10.62 14.15
C PRO A 162 -10.70 -9.99 15.55
N LYS A 163 -10.14 -10.70 16.47
CA LYS A 163 -9.86 -10.15 17.78
C LYS A 163 -8.90 -9.00 17.63
N ILE A 164 -8.53 -8.23 18.23
CA ILE A 164 -7.58 -7.17 18.35
C ILE A 164 -6.76 -6.89 17.08
N GLY A 165 -6.62 -5.66 16.72
CA GLY A 165 -5.90 -5.23 15.55
C GLY A 165 -6.70 -5.26 14.26
N ALA A 166 -7.87 -5.88 14.28
CA ALA A 166 -8.74 -5.92 13.14
C ALA A 166 -9.67 -4.70 13.01
N LYS A 167 -9.63 -3.79 13.96
CA LYS A 167 -10.31 -2.52 13.73
C LYS A 167 -9.57 -1.81 12.62
N PRO A 168 -10.22 -1.60 11.46
CA PRO A 168 -9.61 -0.77 10.44
C PRO A 168 -9.26 0.57 11.08
N HIS A 169 -8.19 1.21 10.64
CA HIS A 169 -7.87 2.57 11.06
C HIS A 169 -9.01 3.54 10.80
N PHE A 170 -9.87 3.17 9.88
CA PHE A 170 -11.07 3.88 9.55
C PHE A 170 -12.24 3.03 9.99
N PRO A 171 -13.14 3.58 10.79
CA PRO A 171 -14.40 2.90 11.03
C PRO A 171 -15.06 2.69 9.68
N VAL A 172 -15.31 1.43 9.34
CA VAL A 172 -16.19 1.10 8.22
C VAL A 172 -17.54 1.74 8.53
N PRO A 173 -18.13 2.51 7.62
CA PRO A 173 -19.44 3.09 7.83
C PRO A 173 -20.43 1.99 8.23
N GLU A 174 -21.34 2.29 9.15
CA GLU A 174 -22.28 1.31 9.68
C GLU A 174 -23.09 0.60 8.57
N LYS A 175 -23.44 1.37 7.53
CA LYS A 175 -24.12 0.85 6.34
C LYS A 175 -23.28 -0.21 5.60
N VAL A 176 -21.96 -0.10 5.64
CA VAL A 176 -21.06 -1.06 5.01
C VAL A 176 -20.81 -2.26 5.92
N ARG A 177 -20.77 -2.04 7.24
CA ARG A 177 -20.72 -3.14 8.21
C ARG A 177 -21.94 -4.04 8.12
N SER A 178 -23.10 -3.46 7.88
CA SER A 178 -24.33 -4.24 7.69
C SER A 178 -24.35 -5.04 6.40
N LEU A 179 -23.49 -4.71 5.45
CA LEU A 179 -23.31 -5.50 4.22
C LEU A 179 -22.33 -6.66 4.42
N ASP A 180 -21.31 -6.48 5.27
CA ASP A 180 -20.38 -7.54 5.65
C ASP A 180 -20.95 -8.48 6.72
N ALA A 181 -21.57 -7.90 7.73
CA ALA A 181 -22.41 -8.64 8.64
C ALA A 181 -23.73 -8.87 7.89
N ARG A 182 -23.88 -10.00 7.26
CA ARG A 182 -25.15 -10.40 6.67
C ARG A 182 -26.23 -10.17 7.70
N ASP A 183 -27.06 -9.15 7.51
CA ASP A 183 -28.16 -8.86 8.43
C ASP A 183 -29.31 -9.86 8.17
N TRP A 184 -29.09 -11.07 8.65
CA TRP A 184 -30.07 -12.16 8.55
C TRP A 184 -31.40 -11.80 9.21
N SER A 185 -31.40 -10.87 10.16
CA SER A 185 -32.59 -10.50 10.92
C SER A 185 -33.60 -9.72 10.11
N LYS A 186 -33.20 -9.06 9.03
CA LYS A 186 -34.08 -8.18 8.24
C LYS A 186 -34.55 -8.77 6.90
N GLU A 187 -33.81 -9.72 6.36
CA GLU A 187 -34.06 -10.24 5.02
C GLU A 187 -33.74 -11.74 4.93
N HIS A 188 -34.19 -12.51 5.90
CA HIS A 188 -34.05 -13.98 5.83
C HIS A 188 -34.93 -14.49 4.68
N PRO A 189 -34.36 -14.89 3.54
CA PRO A 189 -35.13 -15.22 2.36
C PRO A 189 -35.88 -16.54 2.52
N PHE A 190 -35.70 -17.24 3.64
CA PHE A 190 -36.16 -18.63 3.86
C PHE A 190 -36.98 -18.82 5.14
N GLU A 191 -37.59 -17.75 5.69
CA GLU A 191 -38.48 -17.81 6.88
C GLU A 191 -39.62 -18.83 6.77
N TRP A 192 -39.91 -19.25 5.54
CA TRP A 192 -41.01 -20.18 5.21
C TRP A 192 -40.54 -21.62 4.95
N MET A 193 -39.26 -21.93 5.14
CA MET A 193 -38.77 -23.28 4.92
C MET A 193 -38.88 -24.13 6.19
N GLU A 194 -39.37 -25.36 5.99
CA GLU A 194 -39.36 -26.34 7.06
C GLU A 194 -37.93 -26.68 7.47
N PRO A 195 -37.60 -26.66 8.77
CA PRO A 195 -36.24 -26.88 9.25
C PRO A 195 -35.58 -28.16 8.73
N ASP A 196 -36.38 -29.22 8.56
CA ASP A 196 -35.90 -30.54 8.14
C ASP A 196 -35.96 -30.77 6.62
N SER A 197 -36.33 -29.75 5.82
CA SER A 197 -36.35 -29.90 4.37
C SER A 197 -34.94 -30.01 3.79
N PRO A 198 -34.74 -30.72 2.67
CA PRO A 198 -33.43 -30.73 1.98
C PRO A 198 -32.95 -29.33 1.63
N ILE A 199 -31.63 -29.15 1.58
CA ILE A 199 -31.02 -27.89 1.15
C ILE A 199 -31.46 -27.54 -0.28
N GLN A 200 -31.70 -26.26 -0.55
CA GLN A 200 -31.94 -25.73 -1.88
C GLN A 200 -30.66 -25.10 -2.49
N TRP A 201 -30.64 -24.95 -3.82
CA TRP A 201 -29.48 -24.43 -4.51
C TRP A 201 -29.14 -22.99 -4.14
N ASN A 202 -30.11 -22.14 -3.94
CA ASN A 202 -29.91 -20.78 -3.45
C ASN A 202 -29.42 -20.73 -1.99
N GLU A 203 -29.81 -21.69 -1.14
CA GLU A 203 -29.23 -21.85 0.21
C GLU A 203 -27.77 -22.28 0.10
N ALA A 204 -27.47 -23.24 -0.79
CA ALA A 204 -26.11 -23.72 -1.01
C ALA A 204 -25.20 -22.58 -1.52
N TRP A 205 -25.70 -21.72 -2.42
CA TRP A 205 -24.99 -20.51 -2.84
C TRP A 205 -24.65 -19.60 -1.66
N GLU A 206 -25.65 -19.30 -0.82
CA GLU A 206 -25.48 -18.41 0.32
C GLU A 206 -24.56 -19.00 1.39
N ILE A 207 -24.64 -20.30 1.65
CA ILE A 207 -23.80 -20.99 2.63
C ILE A 207 -22.37 -21.13 2.11
N ALA A 208 -22.18 -21.53 0.85
CA ALA A 208 -20.86 -21.69 0.24
C ALA A 208 -20.19 -20.36 -0.06
N ARG A 209 -20.93 -19.23 -0.09
CA ARG A 209 -20.39 -17.92 -0.41
C ARG A 209 -19.22 -17.56 0.49
N PRO A 210 -18.03 -17.27 -0.10
CA PRO A 210 -16.87 -16.90 0.68
C PRO A 210 -17.07 -15.55 1.39
N TRP A 211 -16.36 -15.35 2.49
CA TRP A 211 -16.07 -14.00 2.92
C TRP A 211 -15.03 -13.39 1.97
N PHE A 212 -15.19 -12.14 1.64
CA PHE A 212 -14.35 -11.47 0.67
C PHE A 212 -14.29 -9.97 0.95
N LYS A 213 -13.31 -9.34 0.37
CA LYS A 213 -13.22 -7.90 0.26
C LYS A 213 -14.44 -7.37 -0.49
N ASP A 214 -15.23 -6.51 0.16
CA ASP A 214 -16.37 -5.89 -0.50
C ASP A 214 -15.90 -4.78 -1.46
N PRO A 215 -16.00 -4.95 -2.78
CA PRO A 215 -15.55 -3.97 -3.76
C PRO A 215 -16.31 -2.65 -3.70
N ARG A 216 -17.49 -2.62 -3.05
CA ARG A 216 -18.27 -1.39 -2.83
C ARG A 216 -17.71 -0.54 -1.70
N VAL A 217 -16.81 -1.09 -0.90
CA VAL A 217 -16.16 -0.39 0.19
C VAL A 217 -14.97 0.38 -0.33
N HIS A 218 -15.03 1.68 -0.25
CA HIS A 218 -13.96 2.55 -0.76
C HIS A 218 -12.62 2.37 -0.03
N GLN A 219 -12.67 1.86 1.19
CA GLN A 219 -11.50 1.46 1.97
C GLN A 219 -11.69 0.03 2.43
N PRO A 220 -10.99 -0.93 1.81
CA PRO A 220 -11.16 -2.33 2.13
C PRO A 220 -10.79 -2.63 3.57
N GLN A 221 -11.49 -3.57 4.16
CA GLN A 221 -11.16 -4.07 5.47
C GLN A 221 -9.82 -4.78 5.43
N ARG A 222 -9.00 -4.50 6.43
CA ARG A 222 -7.69 -5.13 6.58
C ARG A 222 -7.60 -5.82 7.92
N MET A 223 -6.99 -6.98 7.93
CA MET A 223 -6.52 -7.61 9.14
C MET A 223 -5.25 -6.91 9.61
N PHE A 224 -5.15 -6.69 10.92
CA PHE A 224 -3.97 -6.12 11.53
C PHE A 224 -3.43 -7.06 12.58
N HIS A 225 -2.13 -7.32 12.54
CA HIS A 225 -1.46 -8.00 13.64
C HIS A 225 -1.80 -7.32 14.97
N PRO A 226 -1.99 -8.06 16.06
CA PRO A 226 -2.36 -7.49 17.38
C PRO A 226 -1.50 -6.32 17.83
N GLU A 227 -0.22 -6.35 17.53
CA GLU A 227 0.72 -5.26 17.84
C GLU A 227 0.78 -4.17 16.73
N GLY A 228 0.02 -4.33 15.65
CA GLY A 228 -0.14 -3.34 14.60
C GLY A 228 1.01 -3.20 13.60
N TRP A 229 2.05 -4.05 13.67
CA TRP A 229 3.21 -3.94 12.78
C TRP A 229 3.06 -4.68 11.45
N ALA A 230 2.07 -5.57 11.31
CA ALA A 230 1.73 -6.23 10.06
C ALA A 230 0.26 -6.02 9.70
N ALA A 231 -0.06 -6.08 8.41
CA ALA A 231 -1.42 -5.96 7.91
C ALA A 231 -1.58 -6.71 6.59
N GLY A 232 -2.77 -7.23 6.35
CA GLY A 232 -3.13 -7.93 5.13
C GLY A 232 -4.60 -7.76 4.77
N GLU A 233 -4.89 -8.04 3.54
CA GLU A 233 -6.23 -8.07 2.97
C GLU A 233 -6.34 -9.35 2.17
N LEU A 234 -7.36 -10.14 2.43
CA LEU A 234 -7.60 -11.43 1.79
C LEU A 234 -8.58 -11.23 0.63
N ASP A 235 -8.38 -11.97 -0.44
CA ASP A 235 -9.32 -11.96 -1.56
C ASP A 235 -10.59 -12.72 -1.14
N LEU A 236 -10.47 -14.02 -0.84
CA LEU A 236 -11.59 -14.85 -0.41
C LEU A 236 -11.22 -15.72 0.79
N VAL A 237 -12.20 -16.02 1.63
CA VAL A 237 -12.11 -17.01 2.70
C VAL A 237 -13.32 -17.95 2.64
N LEU A 238 -13.09 -19.22 2.40
CA LEU A 238 -14.10 -20.26 2.41
C LEU A 238 -14.15 -20.92 3.78
N ARG A 239 -15.38 -21.25 4.26
CA ARG A 239 -15.57 -21.91 5.57
C ARG A 239 -16.81 -22.77 5.70
N TRP A 240 -17.58 -22.92 4.65
CA TRP A 240 -18.89 -23.57 4.68
C TRP A 240 -18.83 -25.01 5.20
N ASP A 241 -17.69 -25.70 5.07
CA ASP A 241 -17.44 -27.06 5.56
C ASP A 241 -16.88 -27.10 7.00
N GLY A 242 -16.88 -25.98 7.70
CA GLY A 242 -16.31 -25.85 9.05
C GLY A 242 -14.80 -25.64 9.09
N ASN A 243 -14.13 -25.64 7.94
CA ASN A 243 -12.69 -25.40 7.82
C ASN A 243 -12.42 -24.02 7.23
N ILE A 244 -11.36 -23.40 7.66
CA ILE A 244 -10.88 -22.13 7.06
C ILE A 244 -9.97 -22.44 5.89
N ARG A 245 -10.35 -21.97 4.71
CA ARG A 245 -9.54 -22.06 3.48
C ARG A 245 -9.34 -20.67 2.91
N LEU A 246 -8.08 -20.28 2.72
CA LEU A 246 -7.73 -18.97 2.16
C LEU A 246 -7.54 -19.11 0.66
N VAL A 247 -8.17 -18.24 -0.10
CA VAL A 247 -8.08 -18.24 -1.56
C VAL A 247 -7.55 -16.90 -2.04
N ASP A 248 -6.60 -16.94 -2.94
CA ASP A 248 -6.07 -15.78 -3.65
C ASP A 248 -6.38 -15.91 -5.14
N ILE A 249 -7.00 -14.89 -5.71
CA ILE A 249 -7.48 -14.88 -7.09
C ILE A 249 -6.37 -14.35 -8.02
N LYS A 250 -6.12 -15.08 -9.09
CA LYS A 250 -5.18 -14.68 -10.14
C LYS A 250 -5.86 -14.63 -11.50
N SER A 251 -5.90 -13.44 -12.10
CA SER A 251 -6.48 -13.26 -13.44
C SER A 251 -5.66 -13.90 -14.58
N GLY A 252 -4.45 -14.41 -14.28
CA GLY A 252 -3.54 -15.08 -15.22
C GLY A 252 -3.69 -16.59 -15.27
N HIS A 253 -2.68 -17.25 -15.88
CA HIS A 253 -2.54 -18.70 -15.95
C HIS A 253 -1.69 -19.22 -14.80
N SER A 254 -1.90 -20.49 -14.44
CA SER A 254 -1.04 -21.24 -13.51
C SER A 254 0.36 -21.50 -14.10
N GLY A 255 1.33 -21.85 -13.24
CA GLY A 255 2.69 -22.21 -13.69
C GLY A 255 3.56 -21.06 -14.18
N GLY A 256 3.12 -19.82 -14.02
CA GLY A 256 3.91 -18.63 -14.32
C GLY A 256 5.00 -18.34 -13.27
N LYS A 257 5.88 -17.39 -13.58
CA LYS A 257 6.98 -16.90 -12.72
C LYS A 257 6.58 -16.48 -11.30
N PHE A 258 5.29 -16.47 -10.98
CA PHE A 258 4.74 -15.96 -9.73
C PHE A 258 4.17 -17.05 -8.81
N SER A 259 4.29 -18.33 -9.15
CA SER A 259 3.72 -19.41 -8.32
C SER A 259 4.36 -19.49 -6.92
N GLU A 260 5.69 -19.40 -6.83
CA GLU A 260 6.39 -19.32 -5.53
C GLU A 260 6.03 -18.05 -4.75
N SER A 261 5.92 -16.93 -5.45
CA SER A 261 5.48 -15.66 -4.87
C SER A 261 4.08 -15.76 -4.27
N LEU A 262 3.18 -16.53 -4.89
CA LEU A 262 1.83 -16.77 -4.37
C LEU A 262 1.86 -17.62 -3.11
N GLN A 263 2.67 -18.67 -3.06
CA GLN A 263 2.81 -19.50 -1.86
C GLN A 263 3.29 -18.66 -0.66
N HIS A 264 4.31 -17.82 -0.85
CA HIS A 264 4.77 -16.90 0.21
C HIS A 264 3.67 -15.91 0.66
N GLN A 265 2.89 -15.41 -0.27
CA GLN A 265 1.77 -14.51 0.02
C GLN A 265 0.70 -15.21 0.85
N LEU A 266 0.28 -16.40 0.44
CA LEU A 266 -0.71 -17.20 1.15
C LEU A 266 -0.23 -17.63 2.54
N ARG A 267 1.04 -18.03 2.69
CA ARG A 267 1.64 -18.35 3.99
C ARG A 267 1.62 -17.14 4.94
N PHE A 268 1.94 -15.94 4.44
CA PHE A 268 1.81 -14.71 5.22
C PHE A 268 0.36 -14.47 5.66
N TYR A 269 -0.60 -14.71 4.79
CA TYR A 269 -2.02 -14.55 5.12
C TYR A 269 -2.50 -15.60 6.13
N ALA A 270 -2.06 -16.84 6.02
CA ALA A 270 -2.39 -17.88 6.99
C ALA A 270 -1.84 -17.55 8.38
N TRP A 271 -0.58 -17.09 8.44
CA TRP A 271 0.03 -16.58 9.67
C TRP A 271 -0.77 -15.42 10.26
N LEU A 272 -1.10 -14.41 9.45
CA LEU A 272 -1.83 -13.23 9.92
C LEU A 272 -3.26 -13.58 10.37
N TRP A 273 -3.92 -14.52 9.66
CA TRP A 273 -5.24 -15.02 10.03
C TRP A 273 -5.22 -15.60 11.44
N GLU A 274 -4.29 -16.48 11.73
CA GLU A 274 -4.20 -17.12 13.03
C GLU A 274 -3.91 -16.12 14.16
N ARG A 275 -3.10 -15.09 13.88
CA ARG A 275 -2.82 -14.03 14.87
C ARG A 275 -3.98 -13.09 15.12
N THR A 276 -4.95 -13.07 14.24
CA THR A 276 -6.12 -12.18 14.30
C THR A 276 -7.43 -12.88 14.62
N HIS A 277 -7.51 -14.19 14.36
CA HIS A 277 -8.71 -15.00 14.58
C HIS A 277 -8.39 -16.14 15.55
N ASP A 278 -9.00 -16.08 16.74
CA ASP A 278 -8.72 -17.08 17.77
C ASP A 278 -9.02 -18.49 17.31
N GLN A 279 -8.00 -19.30 17.36
CA GLN A 279 -8.10 -20.76 17.28
C GLN A 279 -8.88 -21.31 16.07
N SER A 280 -8.97 -20.56 15.00
CA SER A 280 -9.50 -21.02 13.73
C SER A 280 -8.32 -21.26 12.76
N PRO A 281 -7.63 -22.42 12.88
CA PRO A 281 -6.46 -22.67 12.04
C PRO A 281 -6.86 -22.75 10.58
N VAL A 282 -6.02 -22.21 9.72
CA VAL A 282 -6.18 -22.37 8.28
C VAL A 282 -5.85 -23.80 7.91
N LYS A 283 -6.78 -24.50 7.26
CA LYS A 283 -6.59 -25.88 6.85
C LYS A 283 -5.86 -25.97 5.53
N ASN A 284 -6.27 -25.16 4.55
CA ASN A 284 -5.69 -25.15 3.20
C ASN A 284 -5.57 -23.71 2.69
N MET A 285 -4.69 -23.53 1.74
CA MET A 285 -4.52 -22.31 0.97
C MET A 285 -4.67 -22.64 -0.51
N GLU A 286 -5.28 -21.77 -1.29
CA GLU A 286 -5.62 -22.02 -2.69
C GLU A 286 -5.26 -20.83 -3.57
N GLY A 287 -4.77 -21.09 -4.76
CA GLY A 287 -4.70 -20.13 -5.85
C GLY A 287 -5.75 -20.45 -6.91
N TRP A 288 -6.66 -19.51 -7.18
CA TRP A 288 -7.65 -19.64 -8.26
C TRP A 288 -7.18 -18.88 -9.48
N TYR A 289 -6.83 -19.61 -10.55
CA TYR A 289 -6.32 -19.05 -11.80
C TYR A 289 -7.43 -18.94 -12.84
N LEU A 290 -7.92 -17.74 -13.04
CA LEU A 290 -9.12 -17.50 -13.84
C LEU A 290 -8.92 -17.72 -15.35
N SER A 291 -7.70 -17.49 -15.87
CA SER A 291 -7.44 -17.73 -17.30
C SER A 291 -7.38 -19.20 -17.68
N SER A 292 -6.96 -20.07 -16.77
CA SER A 292 -6.85 -21.51 -17.00
C SER A 292 -7.93 -22.34 -16.32
N LYS A 293 -8.79 -21.70 -15.51
CA LYS A 293 -9.79 -22.37 -14.67
C LYS A 293 -9.16 -23.45 -13.78
N GLU A 294 -8.05 -23.11 -13.14
CA GLU A 294 -7.31 -24.04 -12.32
C GLU A 294 -7.28 -23.62 -10.87
N ARG A 295 -7.41 -24.61 -10.00
CA ARG A 295 -7.26 -24.50 -8.56
C ARG A 295 -5.96 -25.18 -8.15
N ILE A 296 -5.04 -24.43 -7.58
CA ILE A 296 -3.80 -24.98 -7.02
C ILE A 296 -3.88 -24.94 -5.50
N LEU A 297 -3.70 -26.10 -4.88
CA LEU A 297 -3.72 -26.26 -3.44
C LEU A 297 -2.30 -26.11 -2.88
N TYR A 298 -2.22 -25.41 -1.75
CA TYR A 298 -1.02 -25.27 -0.94
C TYR A 298 -1.31 -25.71 0.49
N GLU A 299 -0.35 -26.39 1.09
CA GLU A 299 -0.45 -26.77 2.49
C GLU A 299 -0.35 -25.55 3.40
N ALA A 300 -1.21 -25.50 4.40
CA ALA A 300 -1.14 -24.47 5.42
C ALA A 300 0.09 -24.68 6.32
N PRO A 301 0.71 -23.63 6.84
CA PRO A 301 1.85 -23.76 7.74
C PRO A 301 1.44 -24.45 9.03
N SER A 302 2.32 -25.31 9.53
CA SER A 302 2.18 -25.98 10.83
C SER A 302 2.33 -24.97 11.99
N ASN A 303 1.93 -25.36 13.19
CA ASN A 303 2.07 -24.50 14.38
C ASN A 303 3.54 -24.14 14.67
N GLU A 304 4.47 -25.05 14.37
CA GLU A 304 5.90 -24.80 14.53
C GLU A 304 6.38 -23.76 13.53
N GLU A 305 5.96 -23.89 12.28
CA GLU A 305 6.26 -22.90 11.24
C GLU A 305 5.67 -21.54 11.54
N LEU A 306 4.41 -21.47 11.99
CA LEU A 306 3.76 -20.22 12.39
C LEU A 306 4.51 -19.50 13.51
N THR A 307 5.06 -20.25 14.45
CA THR A 307 5.90 -19.70 15.54
C THR A 307 7.23 -19.17 14.99
N SER A 308 7.87 -19.89 14.09
CA SER A 308 9.09 -19.44 13.43
C SER A 308 8.85 -18.19 12.57
N MET A 309 7.69 -18.11 11.92
CA MET A 309 7.30 -16.95 11.11
C MET A 309 7.10 -15.69 11.95
N ASP A 310 6.69 -15.78 13.22
CA ASP A 310 6.62 -14.62 14.12
C ASP A 310 7.98 -13.94 14.27
N GLU A 311 9.01 -14.72 14.56
CA GLU A 311 10.36 -14.20 14.75
C GLU A 311 10.95 -13.66 13.44
N GLU A 312 10.79 -14.41 12.37
CA GLU A 312 11.27 -14.03 11.04
C GLU A 312 10.62 -12.73 10.55
N PHE A 313 9.30 -12.67 10.54
CA PHE A 313 8.56 -11.52 10.03
C PHE A 313 8.75 -10.28 10.89
N PHE A 314 8.85 -10.46 12.20
CA PHE A 314 9.17 -9.36 13.09
C PHE A 314 10.58 -8.82 12.86
N SER A 315 11.56 -9.71 12.67
CA SER A 315 12.93 -9.34 12.33
C SER A 315 13.01 -8.57 11.02
N ILE A 316 12.37 -9.10 9.96
CA ILE A 316 12.30 -8.44 8.65
C ILE A 316 11.63 -7.07 8.77
N ASN A 317 10.51 -6.98 9.49
CA ASN A 317 9.83 -5.71 9.70
C ASN A 317 10.71 -4.68 10.41
N ASN A 318 11.50 -5.09 11.39
CA ASN A 318 12.43 -4.20 12.08
C ASN A 318 13.54 -3.72 11.15
N ILE A 319 14.13 -4.60 10.34
CA ILE A 319 15.12 -4.22 9.32
C ILE A 319 14.50 -3.22 8.34
N MET A 320 13.31 -3.51 7.82
CA MET A 320 12.60 -2.61 6.91
C MET A 320 12.35 -1.23 7.52
N ARG A 321 12.00 -1.17 8.81
CA ARG A 321 11.74 0.10 9.51
C ARG A 321 13.01 0.91 9.75
N THR A 322 14.10 0.24 10.11
CA THR A 322 15.36 0.89 10.45
C THR A 322 16.20 1.27 9.23
N MET A 323 15.85 0.75 8.06
CA MET A 323 16.54 1.07 6.82
C MET A 323 16.44 2.56 6.49
N GLY A 324 17.56 3.28 6.56
CA GLY A 324 17.67 4.72 6.31
C GLY A 324 18.15 5.05 4.89
N GLU A 325 18.64 6.27 4.68
CA GLU A 325 19.07 6.78 3.38
C GLU A 325 20.23 5.98 2.74
N GLY A 326 21.10 5.40 3.55
CA GLY A 326 22.21 4.56 3.05
C GLY A 326 21.77 3.28 2.34
N ALA A 327 20.52 2.91 2.46
CA ALA A 327 19.98 1.71 1.80
C ALA A 327 19.80 1.87 0.28
N SER A 328 19.97 3.07 -0.26
CA SER A 328 19.98 3.31 -1.71
C SER A 328 21.11 2.57 -2.43
N ILE A 329 22.16 2.19 -1.70
CA ILE A 329 23.29 1.42 -2.23
C ILE A 329 23.11 -0.10 -2.09
N LEU A 330 21.96 -0.57 -1.66
CA LEU A 330 21.69 -2.00 -1.60
C LEU A 330 21.91 -2.65 -2.97
N PRO A 331 22.66 -3.76 -3.05
CA PRO A 331 22.91 -4.41 -4.31
C PRO A 331 21.60 -4.90 -4.92
N ALA A 332 21.53 -4.91 -6.24
CA ALA A 332 20.51 -5.67 -6.94
C ALA A 332 20.71 -7.17 -6.65
N VAL A 333 19.63 -7.95 -6.67
CA VAL A 333 19.72 -9.41 -6.43
C VAL A 333 20.68 -10.10 -7.39
N ALA A 334 20.84 -9.57 -8.60
CA ALA A 334 21.81 -10.06 -9.59
C ALA A 334 23.27 -10.01 -9.11
N GLU A 335 23.58 -9.13 -8.16
CA GLU A 335 24.93 -8.99 -7.60
C GLU A 335 25.10 -9.84 -6.33
N SER A 336 24.02 -10.38 -5.78
CA SER A 336 24.08 -11.34 -4.68
C SER A 336 24.25 -12.73 -5.26
N GLU A 337 25.30 -13.42 -4.89
CA GLU A 337 25.54 -14.83 -5.15
C GLU A 337 24.48 -15.71 -4.44
N THR A 338 23.20 -15.49 -4.70
CA THR A 338 22.16 -16.42 -4.29
C THR A 338 22.09 -17.50 -5.36
N PRO A 339 22.61 -18.69 -5.06
CA PRO A 339 22.49 -19.79 -5.98
C PRO A 339 21.01 -20.13 -6.08
N ASP A 340 20.58 -20.51 -7.23
CA ASP A 340 19.33 -21.23 -7.48
C ASP A 340 18.02 -20.44 -7.60
N THR A 341 18.00 -19.17 -7.80
CA THR A 341 16.79 -18.61 -8.36
C THR A 341 16.96 -18.48 -9.86
N THR A 342 16.27 -19.32 -10.60
CA THR A 342 16.00 -19.18 -12.04
C THR A 342 15.40 -17.81 -12.42
N ASN A 343 15.34 -16.91 -11.46
CA ASN A 343 14.85 -15.56 -11.48
C ASN A 343 15.87 -14.56 -10.95
N ALA A 344 17.16 -14.90 -10.94
CA ALA A 344 18.18 -13.92 -10.66
C ALA A 344 17.93 -12.71 -11.56
N CYS A 345 17.72 -11.55 -10.96
CA CYS A 345 17.58 -10.31 -11.70
C CYS A 345 18.92 -10.04 -12.38
N ASP A 346 19.02 -10.36 -13.65
CA ASP A 346 20.19 -10.08 -14.48
C ASP A 346 20.36 -8.58 -14.76
N GLY A 347 19.53 -7.73 -14.14
CA GLY A 347 19.50 -6.30 -14.39
C GLY A 347 18.96 -5.94 -15.77
N THR A 348 18.85 -6.92 -16.64
CA THR A 348 18.43 -6.77 -18.05
C THR A 348 17.05 -7.34 -18.30
N SER A 349 16.45 -8.01 -17.29
CA SER A 349 15.12 -8.58 -17.42
C SER A 349 14.12 -7.52 -17.83
N PRO A 350 13.49 -7.59 -19.00
CA PRO A 350 12.58 -6.57 -19.50
C PRO A 350 11.35 -6.36 -18.61
N GLY A 351 11.21 -7.13 -17.54
CA GLY A 351 10.09 -7.02 -16.60
C GLY A 351 10.36 -6.19 -15.36
N CYS A 352 11.61 -5.97 -14.94
CA CYS A 352 11.85 -5.36 -13.64
C CYS A 352 11.91 -3.82 -13.66
N GLY A 353 12.50 -3.17 -14.61
CA GLY A 353 12.56 -1.70 -14.70
C GLY A 353 13.14 -0.94 -13.49
N TRP A 354 13.33 -1.60 -12.34
CA TRP A 354 13.70 -0.96 -11.09
C TRP A 354 15.18 -0.57 -11.02
N CYS A 355 16.07 -1.41 -11.54
CA CYS A 355 17.48 -1.08 -11.60
C CYS A 355 17.74 0.04 -12.61
N SER A 356 16.92 0.16 -13.64
CA SER A 356 16.96 1.30 -14.57
C SER A 356 16.54 2.63 -13.94
N LEU A 357 15.95 2.61 -12.74
CA LEU A 357 15.60 3.80 -11.98
C LEU A 357 16.67 4.20 -10.96
N THR A 358 17.84 3.56 -10.98
CA THR A 358 18.91 3.82 -10.00
C THR A 358 20.29 3.83 -10.64
N GLN A 359 21.18 4.64 -10.12
CA GLN A 359 22.58 4.77 -10.59
C GLN A 359 22.68 5.09 -12.09
N SER A 360 23.65 4.48 -12.75
CA SER A 360 23.89 4.65 -14.19
C SER A 360 22.66 4.31 -15.05
N ASN A 361 21.76 3.48 -14.56
CA ASN A 361 20.57 3.09 -15.28
C ASN A 361 19.40 4.08 -15.14
N MET A 362 19.47 5.06 -14.24
CA MET A 362 18.59 6.22 -14.28
C MET A 362 18.70 6.98 -15.61
N GLU A 363 19.84 6.87 -16.24
CA GLU A 363 20.11 7.41 -17.56
C GLU A 363 19.22 6.76 -18.65
N THR A 364 18.82 5.52 -18.44
CA THR A 364 17.97 4.76 -19.38
C THR A 364 16.48 4.83 -19.05
N ALA A 365 16.10 5.28 -17.87
CA ALA A 365 14.70 5.45 -17.48
C ALA A 365 14.00 6.62 -18.21
N GLY A 366 14.77 7.46 -18.86
CA GLY A 366 14.32 8.55 -19.71
C GLY A 366 15.35 8.82 -20.80
N PRO A 367 15.07 9.73 -21.72
CA PRO A 367 15.99 10.07 -22.82
C PRO A 367 17.21 10.88 -22.32
N MET A 368 17.84 10.42 -21.25
CA MET A 368 18.97 11.11 -20.64
C MET A 368 20.27 10.54 -21.17
N ASP A 369 20.82 11.26 -22.13
CA ASP A 369 22.20 11.09 -22.52
C ASP A 369 23.15 11.88 -21.55
N ASP A 370 24.42 11.57 -21.60
CA ASP A 370 25.44 12.25 -20.79
C ASP A 370 25.44 13.77 -20.99
N LYS A 371 25.01 14.27 -22.14
CA LYS A 371 24.91 15.71 -22.42
C LYS A 371 23.77 16.36 -21.66
N LEU A 372 22.64 15.66 -21.56
CA LEU A 372 21.50 16.16 -20.81
C LEU A 372 21.80 16.15 -19.32
N ARG A 373 22.40 15.05 -18.83
CA ARG A 373 22.88 14.93 -17.45
C ARG A 373 23.83 16.04 -17.09
N LYS A 374 24.84 16.26 -17.93
CA LYS A 374 25.83 17.33 -17.74
C LYS A 374 25.18 18.70 -17.72
N LYS A 375 24.24 18.99 -18.62
CA LYS A 375 23.48 20.24 -18.62
C LYS A 375 22.61 20.43 -17.39
N MET A 376 22.09 19.35 -16.79
CA MET A 376 21.32 19.43 -15.56
C MET A 376 22.22 19.78 -14.37
N ILE A 377 23.38 19.15 -14.28
CA ILE A 377 24.35 19.37 -13.20
C ILE A 377 25.00 20.75 -13.34
N GLU A 378 25.33 21.17 -14.54
CA GLU A 378 25.95 22.47 -14.84
C GLU A 378 25.00 23.65 -14.61
N GLY A 379 23.81 23.39 -14.18
CA GLY A 379 22.77 24.31 -13.67
C GLY A 379 22.79 25.70 -14.22
N ASN A 380 21.88 26.03 -14.94
CA ASN A 380 21.89 27.18 -15.69
C ASN A 380 21.19 28.41 -15.28
N SER A 381 21.81 29.50 -15.39
CA SER A 381 21.40 30.90 -15.73
C SER A 381 19.89 31.22 -15.50
N ILE A 382 19.37 31.09 -14.27
CA ILE A 382 18.02 31.51 -13.96
C ILE A 382 18.05 32.34 -12.68
N SER A 383 17.18 33.33 -12.64
CA SER A 383 17.05 34.33 -11.60
C SER A 383 16.88 33.83 -10.15
N SER A 384 16.73 32.54 -9.96
CA SER A 384 16.67 31.91 -8.64
C SER A 384 17.52 30.64 -8.68
N PRO A 385 18.67 30.59 -8.01
CA PRO A 385 19.53 29.42 -8.01
C PRO A 385 18.82 28.22 -7.40
N CYS A 386 18.91 27.09 -8.08
CA CYS A 386 18.48 25.81 -7.54
C CYS A 386 19.62 25.20 -6.73
N VAL A 387 19.26 24.50 -5.67
CA VAL A 387 20.19 23.67 -4.89
C VAL A 387 20.17 22.25 -5.43
N PRO A 388 21.33 21.55 -5.45
CA PRO A 388 21.36 20.11 -5.69
C PRO A 388 20.44 19.37 -4.72
N LEU A 389 19.78 18.31 -5.19
CA LEU A 389 18.85 17.56 -4.34
C LEU A 389 19.54 16.96 -3.11
N GLY A 390 20.79 16.53 -3.25
CA GLY A 390 21.61 16.00 -2.16
C GLY A 390 22.04 17.04 -1.11
N GLU A 391 21.96 18.33 -1.43
CA GLU A 391 22.25 19.41 -0.48
C GLU A 391 21.02 19.83 0.35
N ILE A 392 19.83 19.29 0.05
CA ILE A 392 18.66 19.50 0.88
C ILE A 392 18.83 18.63 2.13
N PRO A 393 18.94 19.24 3.32
CA PRO A 393 19.20 18.45 4.52
C PRO A 393 17.99 17.55 4.83
N SER A 394 18.21 16.25 4.76
CA SER A 394 17.22 15.25 5.17
C SER A 394 17.12 15.18 6.69
N ARG A 395 18.25 15.32 7.38
CA ARG A 395 18.37 15.35 8.84
C ARG A 395 19.38 16.39 9.27
N VAL A 396 19.16 16.94 10.46
CA VAL A 396 20.03 17.97 11.02
C VAL A 396 20.35 17.67 12.48
N ASN A 397 21.55 18.08 12.89
CA ASN A 397 21.91 18.13 14.30
C ASN A 397 21.75 19.57 14.77
N VAL A 398 21.04 19.79 15.85
CA VAL A 398 20.80 21.11 16.42
C VAL A 398 21.07 21.12 17.91
N SER A 399 21.48 22.24 18.46
CA SER A 399 21.72 22.36 19.91
C SER A 399 21.08 23.61 20.50
N GLY A 400 20.72 23.53 21.77
CA GLY A 400 20.11 24.62 22.51
C GLY A 400 19.58 24.18 23.86
N ASN A 401 18.72 25.01 24.43
CA ASN A 401 18.05 24.74 25.71
C ASN A 401 16.60 24.37 25.47
N LEU A 402 16.08 23.33 26.10
CA LEU A 402 14.66 23.02 26.12
C LEU A 402 13.98 23.95 27.13
N ILE A 403 13.16 24.87 26.63
CA ILE A 403 12.56 25.93 27.44
C ILE A 403 11.07 25.74 27.76
N ALA A 404 10.39 24.92 26.98
CA ALA A 404 8.98 24.58 27.18
C ALA A 404 8.74 23.16 26.66
N GLN A 405 7.81 22.47 27.31
CA GLN A 405 7.42 21.12 26.96
C GLN A 405 5.90 21.04 26.94
N TRP A 406 5.33 20.23 26.06
CA TRP A 406 3.90 19.99 25.98
C TRP A 406 3.58 18.55 25.57
N GLY A 407 2.35 18.15 25.83
CA GLY A 407 1.82 16.86 25.43
C GLY A 407 1.60 15.89 26.61
N PRO A 408 1.06 14.71 26.27
CA PRO A 408 0.73 14.28 24.91
C PRO A 408 -0.44 15.06 24.32
N LEU A 409 -0.26 15.60 23.13
CA LEU A 409 -1.30 16.28 22.34
C LEU A 409 -1.53 15.54 21.01
N PRO A 410 -2.77 15.53 20.49
CA PRO A 410 -3.03 14.91 19.21
C PRO A 410 -2.36 15.68 18.08
N ASN A 411 -1.56 14.98 17.27
CA ASN A 411 -1.05 15.50 16.00
C ASN A 411 -2.19 15.52 14.94
N HIS A 412 -1.88 15.90 13.71
CA HIS A 412 -2.89 15.96 12.63
C HIS A 412 -3.44 14.56 12.22
N PHE A 413 -2.86 13.49 12.72
CA PHE A 413 -3.34 12.11 12.57
C PHE A 413 -4.11 11.62 13.80
N ASN A 414 -4.36 12.51 14.77
CA ASN A 414 -5.00 12.20 16.05
C ASN A 414 -4.19 11.22 16.93
N GLU A 415 -2.86 11.26 16.80
CA GLU A 415 -1.95 10.47 17.65
C GLU A 415 -1.42 11.34 18.79
N PRO A 416 -1.32 10.81 20.00
CA PRO A 416 -0.75 11.54 21.13
C PRO A 416 0.78 11.66 20.99
N VAL A 417 1.27 12.84 20.72
CA VAL A 417 2.71 13.13 20.58
C VAL A 417 3.17 14.13 21.62
N LEU A 418 4.44 14.01 22.00
CA LEU A 418 5.13 14.95 22.86
C LEU A 418 5.81 16.03 22.02
N GLY A 419 5.97 17.19 22.59
CA GLY A 419 6.69 18.29 21.97
C GLY A 419 7.46 19.15 22.96
N ALA A 420 8.37 19.96 22.43
CA ALA A 420 9.15 20.92 23.21
C ALA A 420 9.56 22.12 22.34
N MET A 421 9.97 23.21 22.99
CA MET A 421 10.64 24.33 22.33
C MET A 421 12.14 24.27 22.61
N LEU A 422 12.94 24.32 21.57
CA LEU A 422 14.39 24.49 21.67
C LEU A 422 14.77 25.94 21.41
N GLN A 423 15.55 26.52 22.31
CA GLN A 423 16.10 27.87 22.19
C GLN A 423 17.62 27.80 21.96
N ALA A 424 18.09 28.48 20.94
CA ALA A 424 19.51 28.66 20.65
C ALA A 424 19.80 30.16 20.39
N GLY A 425 20.31 30.84 21.40
CA GLY A 425 20.40 32.30 21.41
C GLY A 425 19.02 32.94 21.40
N GLU A 426 18.77 33.84 20.43
CA GLU A 426 17.47 34.48 20.23
C GLU A 426 16.48 33.65 19.41
N ALA A 427 16.96 32.62 18.72
CA ALA A 427 16.11 31.80 17.87
C ALA A 427 15.48 30.65 18.67
N THR A 428 14.21 30.39 18.35
CA THR A 428 13.43 29.26 18.92
C THR A 428 12.84 28.41 17.82
N ILE A 429 12.75 27.09 18.05
CA ILE A 429 12.09 26.18 17.12
C ILE A 429 11.30 25.13 17.90
N ALA A 430 10.11 24.80 17.39
CA ALA A 430 9.32 23.72 17.93
C ALA A 430 9.88 22.36 17.50
N ILE A 431 9.91 21.42 18.43
CA ILE A 431 10.29 20.04 18.21
C ILE A 431 9.09 19.17 18.57
N GLU A 432 8.78 18.18 17.78
CA GLU A 432 7.65 17.28 18.01
C GLU A 432 8.04 15.86 17.65
N GLU A 433 7.51 14.90 18.38
CA GLU A 433 7.64 13.49 17.98
C GLU A 433 7.02 13.28 16.60
N ALA A 434 7.77 12.63 15.73
CA ALA A 434 7.27 12.15 14.45
C ALA A 434 6.29 10.99 14.65
N GLU A 435 6.49 10.21 15.70
CA GLU A 435 5.70 9.04 16.09
C GLU A 435 5.54 8.99 17.60
N PRO A 436 4.36 8.58 18.12
CA PRO A 436 4.17 8.42 19.56
C PRO A 436 5.21 7.49 20.17
N GLY A 437 5.85 7.93 21.24
CA GLY A 437 6.87 7.15 21.95
C GLY A 437 8.23 7.09 21.24
N ALA A 438 8.41 7.79 20.11
CA ALA A 438 9.72 7.92 19.50
C ALA A 438 10.73 8.62 20.42
N PHE A 439 10.20 9.34 21.42
CA PHE A 439 11.00 10.21 22.24
C PHE A 439 10.61 10.21 23.71
N LEU A 440 10.73 9.06 24.37
CA LEU A 440 10.39 8.88 25.79
C LEU A 440 11.13 9.85 26.71
N HIS A 441 12.27 10.38 26.31
CA HIS A 441 13.12 11.23 27.14
C HIS A 441 12.97 12.74 26.92
N LEU A 442 12.08 13.18 26.00
CA LEU A 442 11.90 14.61 25.76
C LEU A 442 11.44 15.37 27.01
N HIS A 443 10.72 14.68 27.89
CA HIS A 443 10.16 15.25 29.11
C HIS A 443 10.94 14.92 30.38
N ASP A 444 11.92 14.01 30.31
CA ASP A 444 12.65 13.55 31.50
C ASP A 444 13.69 14.56 32.04
N SER A 445 13.90 15.64 31.32
CA SER A 445 14.95 16.56 31.69
C SER A 445 14.55 18.02 31.46
N GLN A 446 14.60 18.80 32.49
CA GLN A 446 14.83 20.24 32.39
C GLN A 446 16.25 20.49 31.88
N GLN A 447 16.53 20.13 30.62
CA GLN A 447 17.88 20.09 30.14
C GLN A 447 18.28 21.42 29.53
N THR A 448 19.26 22.01 30.14
CA THR A 448 20.06 23.07 29.57
C THR A 448 21.18 22.46 28.70
N ASN A 449 21.42 23.06 27.53
CA ASN A 449 22.51 22.68 26.65
C ASN A 449 22.42 21.25 26.06
N VAL A 450 21.31 20.96 25.40
CA VAL A 450 21.13 19.68 24.70
C VAL A 450 21.60 19.75 23.24
N ILE A 451 22.00 18.61 22.70
CA ILE A 451 22.10 18.37 21.27
C ILE A 451 21.03 17.36 20.85
N ILE A 452 20.34 17.69 19.78
CA ILE A 452 19.40 16.80 19.13
C ILE A 452 20.04 16.37 17.82
N GLU A 453 20.33 15.11 17.73
CA GLU A 453 20.98 14.49 16.58
C GLU A 453 19.95 13.88 15.65
N ASN A 454 20.17 13.96 14.35
CA ASN A 454 19.32 13.37 13.32
C ASN A 454 17.85 13.81 13.34
N ALA A 455 17.58 15.05 13.76
CA ALA A 455 16.22 15.59 13.67
C ALA A 455 15.78 15.79 12.22
N LEU A 456 14.52 15.57 11.95
CA LEU A 456 13.90 15.77 10.63
C LEU A 456 13.40 17.21 10.51
N PRO A 457 13.94 18.02 9.59
CA PRO A 457 13.42 19.36 9.35
C PRO A 457 12.07 19.28 8.64
N GLY A 458 11.14 20.12 9.05
CA GLY A 458 9.82 20.20 8.46
C GLY A 458 9.22 21.58 8.59
N VAL A 459 7.97 21.71 8.20
CA VAL A 459 7.25 22.97 8.15
C VAL A 459 5.86 22.81 8.76
N TRP A 460 5.46 23.76 9.59
CA TRP A 460 4.10 23.90 10.06
C TRP A 460 3.65 25.35 9.92
N ARG A 461 2.63 25.59 9.08
CA ARG A 461 2.13 26.94 8.81
C ARG A 461 3.24 27.93 8.43
N ASP A 462 4.12 27.52 7.50
CA ASP A 462 5.28 28.27 7.03
C ASP A 462 6.39 28.53 8.08
N GLN A 463 6.26 27.97 9.26
CA GLN A 463 7.32 28.04 10.27
C GLN A 463 8.15 26.76 10.26
N PRO A 464 9.47 26.87 10.39
CA PRO A 464 10.33 25.69 10.52
C PRO A 464 9.98 24.94 11.82
N ARG A 465 9.95 23.63 11.72
CA ARG A 465 9.76 22.72 12.85
C ARG A 465 10.73 21.56 12.71
N LEU A 466 11.11 20.97 13.79
CA LEU A 466 11.88 19.75 13.82
C LEU A 466 10.99 18.61 14.31
N TYR A 467 11.20 17.44 13.71
CA TYR A 467 10.58 16.21 14.15
C TYR A 467 11.66 15.23 14.60
N VAL A 468 11.35 14.46 15.61
CA VAL A 468 12.22 13.44 16.16
C VAL A 468 11.56 12.08 16.03
N ASP A 469 12.33 11.10 15.57
CA ASP A 469 11.88 9.73 15.35
C ASP A 469 12.87 8.74 16.01
N GLN A 470 12.68 7.46 15.75
CA GLN A 470 13.54 6.40 16.31
C GLN A 470 15.02 6.52 15.95
N HIS A 471 15.38 7.31 14.92
CA HIS A 471 16.77 7.55 14.51
C HIS A 471 17.35 8.82 15.12
N SER A 472 16.53 9.58 15.80
CA SER A 472 16.93 10.80 16.47
C SER A 472 17.41 10.48 17.89
N ASN A 473 18.35 11.29 18.41
CA ASN A 473 18.83 11.18 19.76
C ASN A 473 18.86 12.54 20.42
N ILE A 474 18.52 12.65 21.70
CA ILE A 474 18.73 13.85 22.52
C ILE A 474 19.67 13.50 23.66
N ARG A 475 20.67 14.28 23.84
CA ARG A 475 21.61 14.18 24.96
C ARG A 475 22.14 15.54 25.36
N VAL A 476 22.73 15.61 26.55
CA VAL A 476 23.46 16.80 26.97
C VAL A 476 24.67 16.97 26.05
N ARG A 477 24.84 18.18 25.49
CA ARG A 477 25.98 18.54 24.66
C ARG A 477 27.20 18.79 25.52
N GLN A 478 28.33 18.22 25.16
CA GLN A 478 29.61 18.52 25.82
C GLN A 478 30.16 19.88 25.32
N GLU A 479 30.96 20.55 26.11
CA GLU A 479 31.44 21.92 25.80
C GLU A 479 32.23 21.99 24.47
N ASP A 480 33.00 20.96 24.18
CA ASP A 480 33.86 20.88 22.99
C ASP A 480 33.13 20.39 21.73
N GLU A 481 31.88 20.00 21.86
CA GLU A 481 31.13 19.48 20.70
C GLU A 481 30.60 20.59 19.78
N PRO A 482 30.57 20.32 18.47
CA PRO A 482 29.96 21.24 17.50
C PRO A 482 28.51 21.56 17.86
N LYS A 483 28.10 22.81 17.69
CA LYS A 483 26.69 23.23 17.92
C LYS A 483 25.71 22.73 16.87
N GLY A 484 26.19 22.08 15.83
CA GLY A 484 25.35 21.66 14.70
C GLY A 484 24.80 22.82 13.86
N THR A 485 23.71 22.58 13.18
CA THR A 485 23.06 23.57 12.32
C THR A 485 22.40 24.66 13.16
N ARG A 486 22.61 25.91 12.80
CA ARG A 486 21.94 27.04 13.44
C ARG A 486 20.45 27.01 13.09
N ILE A 487 19.58 26.94 14.09
CA ILE A 487 18.12 26.87 13.87
C ILE A 487 17.57 28.06 13.07
N GLY A 488 18.16 29.24 13.19
CA GLY A 488 17.80 30.42 12.39
C GLY A 488 18.17 30.32 10.90
N LEU A 489 18.97 29.32 10.50
CA LEU A 489 19.33 29.06 9.10
C LEU A 489 18.49 27.95 8.48
N LEU A 490 17.66 27.27 9.25
CA LEU A 490 16.76 26.26 8.72
C LEU A 490 15.74 26.89 7.79
N ARG A 491 15.69 26.40 6.57
CA ARG A 491 14.79 26.90 5.55
C ARG A 491 13.53 26.03 5.51
N THR A 492 12.42 26.65 5.17
CA THR A 492 11.13 25.97 4.98
C THR A 492 10.88 25.62 3.51
N ARG A 493 11.65 26.16 2.59
CA ARG A 493 11.46 26.02 1.14
C ARG A 493 12.80 25.90 0.41
N ALA A 494 12.75 25.18 -0.71
CA ALA A 494 13.88 25.01 -1.60
C ALA A 494 13.49 25.30 -3.06
N ASN A 495 14.48 25.77 -3.82
CA ASN A 495 14.41 25.80 -5.28
C ASN A 495 15.21 24.62 -5.80
N VAL A 496 14.57 23.79 -6.59
CA VAL A 496 15.19 22.56 -7.12
C VAL A 496 14.88 22.39 -8.59
N GLU A 497 15.72 21.64 -9.25
CA GLU A 497 15.54 21.27 -10.65
C GLU A 497 15.89 19.79 -10.83
N GLY A 498 15.16 19.12 -11.70
CA GLY A 498 15.44 17.72 -11.98
C GLY A 498 14.57 17.18 -13.12
N VAL A 499 14.81 15.91 -13.44
CA VAL A 499 14.01 15.15 -14.39
C VAL A 499 12.98 14.33 -13.62
N VAL A 500 11.76 14.29 -14.13
CA VAL A 500 10.69 13.41 -13.62
C VAL A 500 11.03 11.98 -14.00
N VAL A 501 11.25 11.12 -13.03
CA VAL A 501 11.56 9.70 -13.27
C VAL A 501 10.39 8.78 -13.00
N ALA A 502 9.43 9.22 -12.19
CA ALA A 502 8.19 8.48 -11.93
C ALA A 502 7.08 9.47 -11.58
N ILE A 503 5.86 9.14 -11.94
CA ILE A 503 4.68 9.94 -11.62
C ILE A 503 3.51 9.03 -11.25
N ARG A 504 2.74 9.44 -10.23
CA ARG A 504 1.59 8.70 -9.75
C ARG A 504 0.51 9.63 -9.24
N GLN A 505 -0.74 9.36 -9.59
CA GLN A 505 -1.90 9.98 -8.97
C GLN A 505 -2.61 8.97 -8.06
N GLN A 506 -3.06 9.44 -6.92
CA GLN A 506 -3.88 8.69 -5.97
C GLN A 506 -5.08 9.53 -5.58
N ASN A 507 -6.21 8.88 -5.53
CA ASN A 507 -7.46 9.47 -5.06
C ASN A 507 -8.01 8.61 -3.92
N GLY A 508 -8.81 9.19 -3.06
CA GLY A 508 -9.43 8.48 -1.96
C GLY A 508 -10.47 9.35 -1.26
N VAL A 509 -11.06 8.80 -0.23
CA VAL A 509 -12.01 9.51 0.63
C VAL A 509 -11.45 9.54 2.04
N ARG A 510 -11.55 10.68 2.70
CA ARG A 510 -11.16 10.84 4.10
C ARG A 510 -12.18 10.21 5.02
N LEU A 511 -11.82 10.06 6.29
CA LEU A 511 -12.75 9.62 7.35
C LEU A 511 -14.02 10.47 7.46
N ASP A 512 -13.93 11.76 7.15
CA ASP A 512 -15.05 12.70 7.14
C ASP A 512 -15.88 12.65 5.85
N GLY A 513 -15.64 11.65 4.98
CA GLY A 513 -16.34 11.45 3.72
C GLY A 513 -15.88 12.38 2.58
N LYS A 514 -14.91 13.26 2.81
CA LYS A 514 -14.44 14.18 1.78
C LYS A 514 -13.43 13.52 0.84
N PRO A 515 -13.58 13.70 -0.48
CA PRO A 515 -12.60 13.21 -1.42
C PRO A 515 -11.25 13.91 -1.24
N TRP A 516 -10.19 13.17 -1.46
CA TRP A 516 -8.84 13.72 -1.56
C TRP A 516 -8.14 13.22 -2.81
N SER A 517 -7.23 14.01 -3.31
CA SER A 517 -6.35 13.62 -4.41
C SER A 517 -4.93 14.02 -4.09
N MET A 518 -3.99 13.19 -4.50
CA MET A 518 -2.56 13.42 -4.39
C MET A 518 -1.90 13.04 -5.70
N LEU A 519 -1.07 13.91 -6.22
CA LEU A 519 -0.14 13.61 -7.29
C LEU A 519 1.25 13.59 -6.69
N SER A 520 1.97 12.49 -6.86
CA SER A 520 3.37 12.37 -6.48
C SER A 520 4.23 12.05 -7.69
N PHE A 521 5.41 12.63 -7.72
CA PHE A 521 6.43 12.33 -8.72
C PHE A 521 7.82 12.41 -8.08
N HIS A 522 8.79 11.81 -8.74
CA HIS A 522 10.15 11.82 -8.27
C HIS A 522 11.00 12.65 -9.22
N LEU A 523 11.78 13.58 -8.64
CA LEU A 523 12.80 14.34 -9.33
C LEU A 523 14.16 13.71 -9.11
N TRP A 524 14.96 13.70 -10.16
CA TRP A 524 16.34 13.27 -10.16
C TRP A 524 17.20 14.35 -10.80
N ASP A 525 18.30 14.72 -10.16
CA ASP A 525 19.22 15.76 -10.61
C ASP A 525 20.51 15.23 -11.26
N GLY A 526 20.62 13.92 -11.40
CA GLY A 526 21.81 13.22 -11.90
C GLY A 526 22.49 12.37 -10.83
N GLU A 527 22.30 12.70 -9.55
CA GLU A 527 22.94 12.01 -8.42
C GLU A 527 21.93 11.56 -7.38
N HIS A 528 20.97 12.42 -7.05
CA HIS A 528 20.01 12.19 -5.96
C HIS A 528 18.58 12.24 -6.47
N ILE A 529 17.70 11.58 -5.71
CA ILE A 529 16.28 11.51 -6.00
C ILE A 529 15.46 12.04 -4.82
N VAL A 530 14.40 12.80 -5.10
CA VAL A 530 13.48 13.29 -4.08
C VAL A 530 12.04 13.11 -4.53
N GLU A 531 11.16 12.71 -3.60
CA GLU A 531 9.71 12.68 -3.85
C GLU A 531 9.15 14.11 -3.77
N VAL A 532 8.31 14.45 -4.72
CA VAL A 532 7.53 15.69 -4.73
C VAL A 532 6.05 15.36 -4.72
N VAL A 533 5.27 16.05 -3.89
CA VAL A 533 3.83 15.82 -3.76
C VAL A 533 3.03 17.11 -3.95
N ALA A 534 1.88 16.96 -4.59
CA ALA A 534 0.85 18.00 -4.67
C ALA A 534 -0.49 17.42 -4.20
N PHE A 535 -1.25 18.18 -3.42
CA PHE A 535 -2.54 17.75 -2.88
C PHE A 535 -3.68 18.61 -3.39
N GLY A 536 -4.81 17.99 -3.71
CA GLY A 536 -6.06 18.65 -4.03
C GLY A 536 -5.91 19.76 -5.08
N SER A 537 -6.18 21.02 -4.70
CA SER A 537 -6.10 22.16 -5.60
C SER A 537 -4.70 22.51 -6.10
N ALA A 538 -3.65 21.98 -5.47
CA ALA A 538 -2.28 22.14 -5.97
C ALA A 538 -1.98 21.26 -7.20
N ILE A 539 -2.84 20.30 -7.52
CA ILE A 539 -2.72 19.45 -8.71
C ILE A 539 -3.25 20.21 -9.92
N SER A 540 -2.37 20.99 -10.54
CA SER A 540 -2.70 21.72 -11.76
C SER A 540 -2.72 20.81 -12.99
N GLU A 541 -3.37 21.25 -14.06
CA GLU A 541 -3.36 20.56 -15.35
C GLU A 541 -1.94 20.38 -15.88
N ARG A 542 -1.09 21.35 -15.64
CA ARG A 542 0.34 21.28 -15.96
C ARG A 542 1.05 20.11 -15.27
N LEU A 543 0.72 19.83 -14.00
CA LEU A 543 1.26 18.67 -13.30
C LEU A 543 0.71 17.35 -13.84
N ARG A 544 -0.56 17.32 -14.25
CA ARG A 544 -1.17 16.13 -14.85
C ARG A 544 -0.61 15.81 -16.23
N SER A 545 -0.17 16.81 -16.96
CA SER A 545 0.43 16.63 -18.29
C SER A 545 1.89 16.17 -18.26
N MET A 546 2.53 16.20 -17.10
CA MET A 546 3.92 15.73 -16.96
C MET A 546 4.07 14.26 -17.30
N ARG A 547 5.24 13.92 -17.81
CA ARG A 547 5.62 12.54 -18.12
C ARG A 547 7.03 12.26 -17.58
N PRO A 548 7.36 11.01 -17.28
CA PRO A 548 8.74 10.62 -17.04
C PRO A 548 9.63 11.07 -18.21
N GLY A 549 10.78 11.67 -17.87
CA GLY A 549 11.66 12.31 -18.83
C GLY A 549 11.52 13.83 -18.91
N ASP A 550 10.41 14.40 -18.45
CA ASP A 550 10.25 15.86 -18.42
C ASP A 550 11.20 16.51 -17.43
N ARG A 551 11.81 17.62 -17.83
CA ARG A 551 12.62 18.45 -16.96
C ARG A 551 11.78 19.53 -16.35
N ILE A 552 11.78 19.61 -15.03
CA ILE A 552 11.05 20.66 -14.32
C ILE A 552 11.93 21.36 -13.29
N ARG A 553 11.54 22.58 -13.01
CA ARG A 553 12.08 23.38 -11.93
C ARG A 553 10.96 23.77 -10.98
N LEU A 554 11.20 23.58 -9.70
CA LEU A 554 10.32 24.01 -8.62
C LEU A 554 10.98 25.15 -7.87
N ILE A 555 10.33 26.29 -7.83
CA ILE A 555 10.77 27.46 -7.08
C ILE A 555 9.88 27.59 -5.84
N GLY A 556 10.50 27.57 -4.66
CA GLY A 556 9.79 27.69 -3.39
C GLY A 556 9.00 26.44 -2.99
N ALA A 557 9.45 25.24 -3.37
CA ALA A 557 8.86 23.99 -2.89
C ALA A 557 9.03 23.87 -1.37
N GLU A 558 7.97 23.49 -0.67
CA GLU A 558 7.97 23.35 0.78
C GLU A 558 8.72 22.08 1.20
N LEU A 559 9.56 22.17 2.22
CA LEU A 559 10.28 21.03 2.77
C LEU A 559 9.37 20.22 3.69
N GLY A 560 9.42 18.93 3.55
CA GLY A 560 8.74 17.95 4.38
C GLY A 560 9.51 16.65 4.43
N TRP A 561 8.92 15.65 4.99
CA TRP A 561 9.50 14.31 5.06
C TRP A 561 8.43 13.23 4.99
N ARG A 562 8.84 12.05 4.56
CA ARG A 562 8.04 10.85 4.52
C ARG A 562 8.92 9.62 4.74
N ALA A 563 8.53 8.78 5.69
CA ALA A 563 9.29 7.58 6.04
C ALA A 563 10.77 7.83 6.35
N GLY A 564 11.09 8.98 6.95
CA GLY A 564 12.46 9.38 7.30
C GLY A 564 13.26 9.99 6.16
N LEU A 565 12.69 10.10 4.95
CA LEU A 565 13.31 10.72 3.78
C LEU A 565 12.73 12.09 3.51
N ILE A 566 13.54 12.97 2.91
CA ILE A 566 13.05 14.29 2.49
C ILE A 566 11.94 14.15 1.44
N GLN A 567 10.94 15.01 1.54
CA GLN A 567 9.86 15.13 0.58
C GLN A 567 9.62 16.61 0.30
N LEU A 568 9.43 16.98 -0.94
CA LEU A 568 9.04 18.33 -1.31
C LEU A 568 7.54 18.41 -1.53
N ARG A 569 6.94 19.52 -1.12
CA ARG A 569 5.50 19.76 -1.28
C ARG A 569 5.25 20.97 -2.14
N ILE A 570 4.31 20.85 -3.05
CA ILE A 570 3.85 21.94 -3.90
C ILE A 570 2.73 22.67 -3.17
N ASP A 571 2.98 23.93 -2.85
CA ASP A 571 1.99 24.88 -2.34
C ASP A 571 1.44 25.70 -3.52
N VAL A 572 0.12 25.64 -3.73
CA VAL A 572 -0.52 26.32 -4.86
C VAL A 572 -0.24 27.81 -4.93
N ARG A 573 0.03 28.46 -3.81
CA ARG A 573 0.23 29.91 -3.72
C ARG A 573 1.69 30.35 -3.76
N LYS A 574 2.60 29.44 -3.39
CA LYS A 574 4.01 29.81 -3.12
C LYS A 574 5.01 29.04 -3.96
N THR A 575 4.60 27.92 -4.56
CA THR A 575 5.47 27.14 -5.44
C THR A 575 5.21 27.49 -6.89
N ARG A 576 6.24 27.96 -7.59
CA ARG A 576 6.20 28.15 -9.04
C ARG A 576 6.81 26.94 -9.71
N ILE A 577 6.13 26.42 -10.73
CA ILE A 577 6.57 25.26 -11.51
C ILE A 577 6.95 25.76 -12.90
N GLU A 578 8.19 25.52 -13.28
CA GLU A 578 8.70 25.77 -14.62
C GLU A 578 8.97 24.42 -15.29
N HIS A 579 8.26 24.14 -16.34
CA HIS A 579 8.36 22.91 -17.11
C HIS A 579 9.11 23.18 -18.40
N GLN A 580 10.15 22.42 -18.63
CA GLN A 580 10.88 22.44 -19.90
C GLN A 580 10.60 21.10 -20.58
N THR A 581 9.82 21.14 -21.63
CA THR A 581 9.64 19.96 -22.48
C THR A 581 11.00 19.63 -23.10
N PRO A 582 11.46 18.37 -23.10
CA PRO A 582 12.66 18.00 -23.82
C PRO A 582 12.53 18.45 -25.29
N ALA A 583 13.55 19.07 -25.81
CA ALA A 583 13.58 19.48 -27.22
C ALA A 583 13.69 18.30 -28.20
N PHE A 584 13.26 17.11 -27.78
CA PHE A 584 13.26 15.89 -28.58
C PHE A 584 11.84 15.53 -28.97
N THR A 585 11.40 16.05 -30.08
CA THR A 585 10.40 15.39 -30.90
C THR A 585 10.92 13.98 -31.19
N THR A 586 10.17 13.00 -30.75
CA THR A 586 10.26 11.62 -31.19
C THR A 586 10.40 11.58 -32.72
N LYS A 587 11.61 11.36 -33.23
CA LYS A 587 11.72 10.72 -34.52
C LYS A 587 11.32 9.27 -34.28
N SER A 588 10.12 8.95 -34.77
CA SER A 588 9.65 7.60 -34.98
C SER A 588 10.79 6.74 -35.56
N ILE A 589 11.16 5.71 -34.81
CA ILE A 589 11.76 4.49 -35.35
C ILE A 589 10.72 3.40 -35.25
#